data_e8a30346df7628b8131b3cf02af59214
#
_entry.id   e8a30346df7628b8131b3cf02af59214
#
_cell.length_a   1.000
_cell.length_b   1.000
_cell.length_c   1.000
_cell.angle_alpha   90.00
_cell.angle_beta   90.00
_cell.angle_gamma   90.00
#
_symmetry.space_group_name_H-M   'P 1'
#
loop_
_entity.id
_entity.type
_entity.pdbx_description
1 polymer ?
#
loop_
_entity_poly.entity_id
_entity_poly.type
_entity_poly.pdbx_seq_one_letter_code
_entity_poly.pdbx_strand_id
1 'polypeptide(L)'
;PFYDEDLGKLLRSVADFDISVAAYPEVHPEAKSAQADLINLKRKIDAGANHVITQFFFDVERYLRFRDRCVMVGIDVEIVPGILPVTNFKQLGKMAQVTNVKIPKWLSQMYEGLDDDQGTRNLVAASIAIDMVKVLSREGVKDFHFYTLNRSELTYAICHILGVRP
;
A
#
# COMPACT_ATOMS: atom_id res chain seq x y z
N PRO A 1 -15.02 -7.60 -8.15
CA PRO A 1 -14.66 -8.41 -6.98
C PRO A 1 -14.71 -9.93 -7.24
N PHE A 2 -15.61 -10.43 -8.07
CA PHE A 2 -15.67 -11.87 -8.40
C PHE A 2 -14.54 -12.32 -9.31
N TYR A 3 -14.05 -11.46 -10.19
CA TYR A 3 -13.06 -11.79 -11.21
C TYR A 3 -11.70 -12.23 -10.64
N ASP A 4 -11.28 -11.69 -9.49
CA ASP A 4 -9.95 -11.99 -8.93
C ASP A 4 -9.84 -13.42 -8.40
N GLU A 5 -10.91 -13.97 -7.79
CA GLU A 5 -10.94 -15.35 -7.31
C GLU A 5 -10.94 -16.36 -8.47
N ASP A 6 -11.78 -16.12 -9.47
CA ASP A 6 -11.89 -17.00 -10.65
C ASP A 6 -10.62 -16.95 -11.50
N LEU A 7 -10.03 -15.75 -11.66
CA LEU A 7 -8.76 -15.58 -12.35
C LEU A 7 -7.62 -16.29 -11.59
N GLY A 8 -7.57 -16.18 -10.27
CA GLY A 8 -6.57 -16.87 -9.45
C GLY A 8 -6.62 -18.39 -9.64
N LYS A 9 -7.81 -18.97 -9.59
CA LYS A 9 -8.03 -20.41 -9.83
C LYS A 9 -7.62 -20.82 -11.25
N LEU A 10 -7.96 -20.00 -12.25
CA LEU A 10 -7.58 -20.24 -13.65
C LEU A 10 -6.06 -20.21 -13.81
N LEU A 11 -5.38 -19.20 -13.28
CA LEU A 11 -3.93 -19.09 -13.36
C LEU A 11 -3.23 -20.30 -12.72
N ARG A 12 -3.69 -20.74 -11.55
CA ARG A 12 -3.16 -21.94 -10.88
C ARG A 12 -3.37 -23.23 -11.66
N SER A 13 -4.45 -23.32 -12.48
CA SER A 13 -4.69 -24.47 -13.32
C SER A 13 -3.74 -24.55 -14.52
N VAL A 14 -3.11 -23.45 -14.90
CA VAL A 14 -2.21 -23.35 -16.07
C VAL A 14 -0.75 -23.55 -15.68
N ALA A 15 -0.29 -22.89 -14.63
CA ALA A 15 1.09 -22.97 -14.16
C ALA A 15 1.22 -22.50 -12.71
N ASP A 16 2.37 -22.78 -12.11
CA ASP A 16 2.69 -22.31 -10.75
C ASP A 16 3.20 -20.86 -10.78
N PHE A 17 2.25 -19.93 -10.98
CA PHE A 17 2.53 -18.49 -10.95
C PHE A 17 2.68 -17.99 -9.51
N ASP A 18 3.54 -17.02 -9.31
CA ASP A 18 3.56 -16.21 -8.11
C ASP A 18 2.47 -15.11 -8.22
N ILE A 19 1.43 -15.19 -7.39
CA ILE A 19 0.22 -14.37 -7.51
C ILE A 19 0.13 -13.42 -6.33
N SER A 20 0.18 -12.11 -6.61
CA SER A 20 -0.10 -11.06 -5.63
C SER A 20 -1.50 -10.49 -5.84
N VAL A 21 -2.21 -10.25 -4.74
CA VAL A 21 -3.55 -9.64 -4.77
C VAL A 21 -3.60 -8.33 -3.99
N ALA A 22 -4.46 -7.42 -4.44
CA ALA A 22 -4.65 -6.14 -3.78
C ALA A 22 -5.48 -6.28 -2.49
N ALA A 23 -5.11 -5.50 -1.47
CA ALA A 23 -5.87 -5.31 -0.24
C ALA A 23 -5.94 -3.83 0.17
N TYR A 24 -6.86 -3.51 1.07
CA TYR A 24 -7.17 -2.14 1.46
C TYR A 24 -7.15 -1.99 2.99
N PRO A 25 -6.11 -1.39 3.58
CA PRO A 25 -6.07 -1.13 5.01
C PRO A 25 -7.23 -0.28 5.51
N GLU A 26 -7.76 0.58 4.64
CA GLU A 26 -8.87 1.50 4.92
C GLU A 26 -10.23 1.04 4.36
N VAL A 27 -10.36 -0.16 3.83
CA VAL A 27 -11.57 -0.74 3.21
C VAL A 27 -11.73 -0.34 1.73
N HIS A 28 -11.94 -1.34 0.90
CA HIS A 28 -12.21 -1.14 -0.54
C HIS A 28 -13.45 -0.25 -0.77
N PRO A 29 -13.41 0.70 -1.72
CA PRO A 29 -14.54 1.61 -1.97
C PRO A 29 -15.88 0.93 -2.23
N GLU A 30 -15.87 -0.23 -2.88
CA GLU A 30 -17.08 -0.99 -3.22
C GLU A 30 -17.46 -2.03 -2.15
N ALA A 31 -16.67 -2.19 -1.09
CA ALA A 31 -16.96 -3.16 -0.04
C ALA A 31 -18.12 -2.68 0.84
N LYS A 32 -19.04 -3.58 1.14
CA LYS A 32 -20.20 -3.27 2.01
C LYS A 32 -19.79 -2.98 3.46
N SER A 33 -18.66 -3.53 3.89
CA SER A 33 -18.08 -3.33 5.23
C SER A 33 -16.62 -3.78 5.27
N ALA A 34 -15.89 -3.39 6.31
CA ALA A 34 -14.53 -3.87 6.55
C ALA A 34 -14.45 -5.40 6.70
N GLN A 35 -15.49 -6.01 7.29
CA GLN A 35 -15.56 -7.46 7.43
C GLN A 35 -15.78 -8.15 6.08
N ALA A 36 -16.65 -7.59 5.23
CA ALA A 36 -16.88 -8.13 3.88
C ALA A 36 -15.63 -8.04 3.01
N ASP A 37 -14.86 -6.94 3.13
CA ASP A 37 -13.60 -6.76 2.42
C ASP A 37 -12.55 -7.79 2.86
N LEU A 38 -12.44 -8.01 4.17
CA LEU A 38 -11.53 -9.01 4.73
C LEU A 38 -11.90 -10.45 4.31
N ILE A 39 -13.19 -10.79 4.26
CA ILE A 39 -13.65 -12.08 3.76
C ILE A 39 -13.32 -12.24 2.26
N ASN A 40 -13.48 -11.19 1.46
CA ASN A 40 -13.09 -11.23 0.06
C ASN A 40 -11.58 -11.42 -0.11
N LEU A 41 -10.76 -10.77 0.71
CA LEU A 41 -9.32 -10.99 0.70
C LEU A 41 -8.99 -12.45 1.04
N LYS A 42 -9.60 -13.01 2.08
CA LYS A 42 -9.41 -14.43 2.45
C LYS A 42 -9.74 -15.36 1.29
N ARG A 43 -10.83 -15.12 0.56
CA ARG A 43 -11.20 -15.93 -0.62
C ARG A 43 -10.14 -15.89 -1.71
N LYS A 44 -9.52 -14.70 -1.97
CA LYS A 44 -8.43 -14.57 -2.94
C LYS A 44 -7.20 -15.38 -2.53
N ILE A 45 -6.88 -15.38 -1.24
CA ILE A 45 -5.78 -16.20 -0.70
C ILE A 45 -6.10 -17.69 -0.85
N ASP A 46 -7.31 -18.10 -0.46
CA ASP A 46 -7.76 -19.51 -0.59
C ASP A 46 -7.83 -19.97 -2.05
N ALA A 47 -8.00 -19.07 -2.99
CA ALA A 47 -7.92 -19.31 -4.44
C ALA A 47 -6.49 -19.43 -4.98
N GLY A 48 -5.46 -19.26 -4.12
CA GLY A 48 -4.07 -19.52 -4.44
C GLY A 48 -3.16 -18.29 -4.57
N ALA A 49 -3.57 -17.12 -4.06
CA ALA A 49 -2.65 -15.98 -3.99
C ALA A 49 -1.55 -16.24 -2.95
N ASN A 50 -0.31 -15.85 -3.30
CA ASN A 50 0.89 -16.04 -2.49
C ASN A 50 1.18 -14.83 -1.60
N HIS A 51 0.87 -13.62 -2.10
CA HIS A 51 1.19 -12.36 -1.45
C HIS A 51 0.02 -11.39 -1.53
N VAL A 52 0.02 -10.46 -0.60
CA VAL A 52 -0.91 -9.34 -0.58
C VAL A 52 -0.11 -8.03 -0.73
N ILE A 53 -0.49 -7.18 -1.68
CA ILE A 53 0.05 -5.82 -1.78
C ILE A 53 -1.06 -4.85 -1.38
N THR A 54 -0.80 -3.99 -0.39
CA THR A 54 -1.84 -3.06 0.05
C THR A 54 -1.93 -1.84 -0.85
N GLN A 55 -3.13 -1.23 -0.92
CA GLN A 55 -3.27 0.15 -1.36
C GLN A 55 -2.38 1.05 -0.49
N PHE A 56 -1.88 2.17 -1.05
CA PHE A 56 -1.13 3.13 -0.25
C PHE A 56 -1.98 3.68 0.91
N PHE A 57 -1.33 4.08 1.96
CA PHE A 57 -1.93 4.64 3.17
C PHE A 57 -0.96 5.64 3.81
N PHE A 58 -1.44 6.44 4.77
CA PHE A 58 -0.61 7.40 5.52
C PHE A 58 -0.73 7.23 7.03
N ASP A 59 -1.61 6.36 7.49
CA ASP A 59 -1.80 6.01 8.89
C ASP A 59 -1.24 4.59 9.13
N VAL A 60 -0.02 4.51 9.67
CA VAL A 60 0.67 3.24 9.94
C VAL A 60 -0.14 2.36 10.90
N GLU A 61 -0.81 2.96 11.89
CA GLU A 61 -1.66 2.23 12.83
C GLU A 61 -2.83 1.52 12.16
N ARG A 62 -3.37 2.09 11.08
CA ARG A 62 -4.41 1.42 10.29
C ARG A 62 -3.90 0.19 9.59
N TYR A 63 -2.69 0.26 9.02
CA TYR A 63 -2.04 -0.90 8.41
C TYR A 63 -1.79 -1.99 9.46
N LEU A 64 -1.25 -1.65 10.61
CA LEU A 64 -0.96 -2.63 11.67
C LEU A 64 -2.23 -3.31 12.14
N ARG A 65 -3.29 -2.55 12.43
CA ARG A 65 -4.61 -3.12 12.78
C ARG A 65 -5.22 -3.96 11.66
N PHE A 66 -5.00 -3.60 10.40
CA PHE A 66 -5.43 -4.42 9.26
C PHE A 66 -4.66 -5.74 9.23
N ARG A 67 -3.34 -5.71 9.36
CA ARG A 67 -2.48 -6.90 9.44
C ARG A 67 -2.95 -7.84 10.55
N ASP A 68 -3.19 -7.31 11.74
CA ASP A 68 -3.63 -8.12 12.88
C ASP A 68 -5.00 -8.79 12.61
N ARG A 69 -5.93 -8.07 11.96
CA ARG A 69 -7.22 -8.65 11.56
C ARG A 69 -7.05 -9.74 10.50
N CYS A 70 -6.11 -9.61 9.57
CA CYS A 70 -5.78 -10.64 8.60
C CYS A 70 -5.32 -11.93 9.31
N VAL A 71 -4.41 -11.82 10.25
CA VAL A 71 -3.94 -12.96 11.07
C VAL A 71 -5.11 -13.63 11.81
N MET A 72 -6.00 -12.84 12.42
CA MET A 72 -7.16 -13.37 13.16
C MET A 72 -8.13 -14.19 12.30
N VAL A 73 -8.21 -13.95 11.01
CA VAL A 73 -9.06 -14.72 10.08
C VAL A 73 -8.29 -15.81 9.32
N GLY A 74 -7.05 -16.09 9.72
CA GLY A 74 -6.22 -17.14 9.12
C GLY A 74 -5.64 -16.75 7.75
N ILE A 75 -5.34 -15.50 7.53
CA ILE A 75 -4.50 -15.03 6.42
C ILE A 75 -3.07 -15.00 6.94
N ASP A 76 -2.25 -15.94 6.48
CA ASP A 76 -0.87 -16.17 6.90
C ASP A 76 0.17 -15.84 5.82
N VAL A 77 -0.28 -15.38 4.66
CA VAL A 77 0.60 -14.90 3.59
C VAL A 77 1.16 -13.52 3.90
N GLU A 78 2.28 -13.19 3.26
CA GLU A 78 2.91 -11.89 3.44
C GLU A 78 2.02 -10.74 2.98
N ILE A 79 1.93 -9.71 3.82
CA ILE A 79 1.18 -8.49 3.55
C ILE A 79 2.18 -7.36 3.34
N VAL A 80 2.45 -7.07 2.09
CA VAL A 80 3.42 -6.05 1.65
C VAL A 80 2.74 -4.67 1.65
N PRO A 81 3.19 -3.72 2.49
CA PRO A 81 2.62 -2.38 2.51
C PRO A 81 2.95 -1.58 1.26
N GLY A 82 1.95 -0.92 0.72
CA GLY A 82 2.08 0.02 -0.39
C GLY A 82 2.49 1.41 0.10
N ILE A 83 3.63 1.90 -0.36
CA ILE A 83 4.18 3.21 -0.02
C ILE A 83 4.09 4.13 -1.22
N LEU A 84 3.45 5.29 -1.06
CA LEU A 84 3.35 6.32 -2.09
C LEU A 84 4.15 7.57 -1.68
N PRO A 85 5.32 7.82 -2.27
CA PRO A 85 5.99 9.11 -2.13
C PRO A 85 5.19 10.23 -2.84
N VAL A 86 4.62 11.16 -2.08
CA VAL A 86 3.69 12.16 -2.59
C VAL A 86 4.43 13.34 -3.21
N THR A 87 4.67 13.32 -4.50
CA THR A 87 5.32 14.43 -5.23
C THR A 87 4.34 15.49 -5.74
N ASN A 88 3.06 15.16 -5.77
CA ASN A 88 1.98 16.05 -6.19
C ASN A 88 0.75 15.88 -5.30
N PHE A 89 0.54 16.82 -4.37
CA PHE A 89 -0.54 16.74 -3.40
C PHE A 89 -1.93 16.90 -4.03
N LYS A 90 -2.06 17.69 -5.10
CA LYS A 90 -3.35 17.82 -5.83
C LYS A 90 -3.74 16.51 -6.51
N GLN A 91 -2.76 15.78 -7.07
CA GLN A 91 -2.97 14.47 -7.65
C GLN A 91 -3.35 13.44 -6.57
N LEU A 92 -2.69 13.49 -5.41
CA LEU A 92 -3.05 12.65 -4.26
C LEU A 92 -4.51 12.82 -3.88
N GLY A 93 -5.04 14.05 -3.82
CA GLY A 93 -6.44 14.31 -3.50
C GLY A 93 -7.42 13.57 -4.44
N LYS A 94 -7.12 13.57 -5.74
CA LYS A 94 -7.93 12.82 -6.73
C LYS A 94 -7.83 11.31 -6.55
N MET A 95 -6.62 10.81 -6.30
CA MET A 95 -6.39 9.37 -6.07
C MET A 95 -7.10 8.90 -4.80
N ALA A 96 -6.99 9.66 -3.72
CA ALA A 96 -7.61 9.33 -2.43
C ALA A 96 -9.14 9.23 -2.51
N GLN A 97 -9.79 10.07 -3.32
CA GLN A 97 -11.23 9.98 -3.55
C GLN A 97 -11.66 8.67 -4.21
N VAL A 98 -10.87 8.18 -5.18
CA VAL A 98 -11.18 6.93 -5.90
C VAL A 98 -10.84 5.69 -5.06
N THR A 99 -9.78 5.75 -4.27
CA THR A 99 -9.26 4.61 -3.51
C THR A 99 -9.79 4.54 -2.07
N ASN A 100 -10.61 5.50 -1.64
CA ASN A 100 -11.10 5.64 -0.26
C ASN A 100 -9.97 5.81 0.78
N VAL A 101 -8.78 6.20 0.36
CA VAL A 101 -7.65 6.49 1.27
C VAL A 101 -7.88 7.83 1.96
N LYS A 102 -7.71 7.86 3.26
CA LYS A 102 -7.82 9.09 4.06
C LYS A 102 -6.51 9.86 4.04
N ILE A 103 -6.60 11.14 3.73
CA ILE A 103 -5.48 12.08 3.85
C ILE A 103 -5.51 12.68 5.25
N PRO A 104 -4.55 12.36 6.14
CA PRO A 104 -4.52 12.92 7.47
C PRO A 104 -4.24 14.44 7.42
N LYS A 105 -4.76 15.17 8.41
CA LYS A 105 -4.57 16.63 8.48
C LYS A 105 -3.10 17.04 8.53
N TRP A 106 -2.27 16.29 9.26
CA TRP A 106 -0.84 16.56 9.34
C TRP A 106 -0.17 16.50 7.96
N LEU A 107 -0.60 15.57 7.09
CA LEU A 107 -0.04 15.43 5.74
C LEU A 107 -0.37 16.65 4.88
N SER A 108 -1.62 17.14 4.91
CA SER A 108 -1.98 18.35 4.15
C SER A 108 -1.19 19.58 4.62
N GLN A 109 -0.98 19.71 5.93
CA GLN A 109 -0.20 20.81 6.50
C GLN A 109 1.26 20.82 6.05
N MET A 110 1.87 19.63 5.86
CA MET A 110 3.25 19.54 5.36
C MET A 110 3.42 20.01 3.91
N TYR A 111 2.35 20.07 3.13
CA TYR A 111 2.37 20.52 1.73
C TYR A 111 1.84 21.94 1.54
N GLU A 112 1.39 22.62 2.60
CA GLU A 112 0.94 24.02 2.52
C GLU A 112 2.04 24.92 2.00
N GLY A 113 1.72 25.75 0.98
CA GLY A 113 2.65 26.71 0.38
C GLY A 113 3.69 26.10 -0.56
N LEU A 114 3.65 24.80 -0.83
CA LEU A 114 4.64 24.12 -1.69
C LEU A 114 4.16 23.89 -3.13
N ASP A 115 3.05 24.50 -3.55
CA ASP A 115 2.47 24.23 -4.87
C ASP A 115 3.46 24.43 -6.02
N ASP A 116 4.31 25.44 -5.95
CA ASP A 116 5.28 25.80 -6.98
C ASP A 116 6.72 25.36 -6.66
N ASP A 117 6.95 24.73 -5.50
CA ASP A 117 8.27 24.22 -5.08
C ASP A 117 8.36 22.69 -5.18
N GLN A 118 8.65 22.20 -6.38
CA GLN A 118 8.83 20.76 -6.63
C GLN A 118 10.00 20.16 -5.84
N GLY A 119 11.07 20.92 -5.65
CA GLY A 119 12.26 20.45 -4.92
C GLY A 119 11.92 20.14 -3.47
N THR A 120 11.31 21.09 -2.77
CA THR A 120 10.88 20.91 -1.38
C THR A 120 9.81 19.81 -1.26
N ARG A 121 8.84 19.75 -2.19
CA ARG A 121 7.85 18.62 -2.20
C ARG A 121 8.52 17.26 -2.28
N ASN A 122 9.54 17.08 -3.10
CA ASN A 122 10.26 15.81 -3.22
C ASN A 122 11.00 15.45 -1.92
N LEU A 123 11.59 16.41 -1.24
CA LEU A 123 12.25 16.18 0.05
C LEU A 123 11.23 15.79 1.13
N VAL A 124 10.10 16.48 1.20
CA VAL A 124 8.99 16.14 2.11
C VAL A 124 8.46 14.73 1.81
N ALA A 125 8.21 14.41 0.53
CA ALA A 125 7.76 13.09 0.11
C ALA A 125 8.73 11.97 0.51
N ALA A 126 10.04 12.20 0.31
CA ALA A 126 11.08 11.24 0.70
C ALA A 126 11.12 11.04 2.22
N SER A 127 11.09 12.13 2.99
CA SER A 127 11.12 12.06 4.45
C SER A 127 9.96 11.24 4.99
N ILE A 128 8.73 11.53 4.55
CA ILE A 128 7.53 10.79 4.98
C ILE A 128 7.64 9.31 4.62
N ALA A 129 8.03 8.98 3.40
CA ALA A 129 8.16 7.59 2.96
C ALA A 129 9.23 6.83 3.76
N ILE A 130 10.38 7.45 4.01
CA ILE A 130 11.47 6.86 4.81
C ILE A 130 11.01 6.61 6.25
N ASP A 131 10.32 7.57 6.86
CA ASP A 131 9.83 7.42 8.24
C ASP A 131 8.78 6.31 8.34
N MET A 132 7.85 6.22 7.38
CA MET A 132 6.87 5.12 7.32
C MET A 132 7.57 3.76 7.21
N VAL A 133 8.54 3.62 6.29
CA VAL A 133 9.29 2.36 6.12
C VAL A 133 10.04 2.01 7.41
N LYS A 134 10.70 2.97 8.05
CA LYS A 134 11.42 2.72 9.32
C LYS A 134 10.49 2.26 10.44
N VAL A 135 9.31 2.88 10.57
CA VAL A 135 8.33 2.47 11.58
C VAL A 135 7.83 1.06 11.30
N LEU A 136 7.42 0.77 10.06
CA LEU A 136 6.93 -0.55 9.65
C LEU A 136 8.00 -1.63 9.79
N SER A 137 9.28 -1.31 9.48
CA SER A 137 10.39 -2.26 9.65
C SER A 137 10.61 -2.63 11.12
N ARG A 138 10.44 -1.69 12.06
CA ARG A 138 10.48 -1.98 13.51
C ARG A 138 9.34 -2.90 13.96
N GLU A 139 8.20 -2.85 13.26
CA GLU A 139 7.04 -3.72 13.45
C GLU A 139 7.15 -5.07 12.69
N GLY A 140 8.35 -5.38 12.17
CA GLY A 140 8.68 -6.66 11.55
C GLY A 140 8.37 -6.77 10.06
N VAL A 141 7.96 -5.69 9.39
CA VAL A 141 7.76 -5.67 7.94
C VAL A 141 9.12 -5.68 7.25
N LYS A 142 9.29 -6.59 6.27
CA LYS A 142 10.56 -6.77 5.53
C LYS A 142 10.48 -6.28 4.10
N ASP A 143 9.34 -6.43 3.47
CA ASP A 143 9.12 -6.13 2.07
C ASP A 143 8.15 -4.95 1.89
N PHE A 144 8.43 -4.10 0.90
CA PHE A 144 7.69 -2.86 0.64
C PHE A 144 7.42 -2.70 -0.84
N HIS A 145 6.20 -2.30 -1.19
CA HIS A 145 5.83 -1.96 -2.55
C HIS A 145 5.76 -0.44 -2.73
N PHE A 146 6.59 0.13 -3.63
CA PHE A 146 6.58 1.56 -3.90
C PHE A 146 5.72 1.89 -5.13
N TYR A 147 4.71 2.74 -4.94
CA TYR A 147 3.95 3.34 -6.04
C TYR A 147 4.75 4.51 -6.63
N THR A 148 5.56 4.24 -7.65
CA THR A 148 6.47 5.23 -8.24
C THR A 148 5.78 6.21 -9.18
N LEU A 149 4.58 5.86 -9.68
CA LEU A 149 3.86 6.61 -10.71
C LEU A 149 4.76 6.93 -11.92
N ASN A 150 5.58 5.96 -12.31
CA ASN A 150 6.56 6.05 -13.40
C ASN A 150 7.67 7.11 -13.17
N ARG A 151 8.00 7.39 -11.90
CA ARG A 151 9.08 8.29 -11.47
C ARG A 151 10.02 7.55 -10.54
N SER A 152 11.15 7.10 -11.06
CA SER A 152 12.07 6.21 -10.33
C SER A 152 13.05 6.96 -9.43
N GLU A 153 13.42 8.19 -9.76
CA GLU A 153 14.53 8.89 -9.11
C GLU A 153 14.33 9.05 -7.61
N LEU A 154 13.11 9.45 -7.21
CA LEU A 154 12.80 9.65 -5.79
C LEU A 154 12.79 8.32 -5.03
N THR A 155 12.19 7.29 -5.61
CA THR A 155 12.16 5.95 -5.01
C THR A 155 13.56 5.37 -4.91
N TYR A 156 14.41 5.56 -5.92
CA TYR A 156 15.82 5.17 -5.88
C TYR A 156 16.56 5.85 -4.72
N ALA A 157 16.38 7.17 -4.56
CA ALA A 157 16.99 7.91 -3.47
C ALA A 157 16.51 7.40 -2.09
N ILE A 158 15.21 7.14 -1.93
CA ILE A 158 14.61 6.58 -0.71
C ILE A 158 15.24 5.22 -0.40
N CYS A 159 15.26 4.30 -1.36
CA CYS A 159 15.86 2.98 -1.20
C CYS A 159 17.34 3.07 -0.81
N HIS A 160 18.09 3.97 -1.45
CA HIS A 160 19.49 4.19 -1.14
C HIS A 160 19.72 4.66 0.30
N ILE A 161 18.90 5.61 0.80
CA ILE A 161 18.94 6.09 2.20
C ILE A 161 18.57 4.96 3.17
N LEU A 162 17.64 4.10 2.80
CA LEU A 162 17.22 2.94 3.60
C LEU A 162 18.25 1.79 3.58
N GLY A 163 19.35 1.92 2.85
CA GLY A 163 20.43 0.93 2.80
C GLY A 163 20.27 -0.14 1.71
N VAL A 164 19.22 -0.07 0.90
CA VAL A 164 19.06 -0.94 -0.27
C VAL A 164 20.03 -0.49 -1.35
N ARG A 165 20.92 -1.36 -1.74
CA ARG A 165 21.95 -1.13 -2.79
C ARG A 165 21.68 -2.08 -3.95
N PRO A 166 21.88 -1.63 -5.21
CA PRO A 166 21.89 -2.54 -6.37
C PRO A 166 23.06 -3.52 -6.31
#